data_5478bb0ee80c60c9efcd9d42735027ec
#
_entry.id   5478bb0ee80c60c9efcd9d42735027ec
#
_cell.length_a   1.000
_cell.length_b   1.000
_cell.length_c   1.000
_cell.angle_alpha   90.00
_cell.angle_beta   90.00
_cell.angle_gamma   90.00
#
_symmetry.space_group_name_H-M   'P 1'
#
loop_
_entity.id
_entity.type
_entity.pdbx_description
1 polymer ?
#
loop_
_entity_poly.entity_id
_entity_poly.type
_entity_poly.pdbx_seq_one_letter_code
_entity_poly.pdbx_strand_id
1 'polypeptide(L)'
;MSDAPSEPRQLLIVEDDDAFARTLKRSFERRGYAVEAAHSPEEMDALLATFRPGYAVVDLKLGGASGLACVQTLRALDPTMKIVVLTGFASIATAVEAIKLGARHYLAKPSNTDDIEKAFGKTEGDTDVELGTRPSTIKTLEWERIQQTLADADFNISEAARRLGIHRRTLARKLLKRQVK
;
A
#
# COMPACT_ATOMS: atom_id res chain seq x y z
N MET A 1 4.71 -38.05 -15.64
CA MET A 1 5.38 -36.88 -15.06
C MET A 1 4.44 -36.36 -13.96
N SER A 2 4.81 -36.62 -12.71
CA SER A 2 3.99 -36.24 -11.56
C SER A 2 4.09 -34.75 -11.36
N ASP A 3 2.98 -34.05 -11.60
CA ASP A 3 2.78 -32.67 -11.15
C ASP A 3 2.69 -32.73 -9.61
N ALA A 4 3.82 -32.55 -8.93
CA ALA A 4 3.81 -32.34 -7.51
C ALA A 4 3.01 -31.04 -7.27
N PRO A 5 2.03 -31.02 -6.36
CA PRO A 5 1.31 -29.80 -6.05
C PRO A 5 2.34 -28.77 -5.61
N SER A 6 2.52 -27.71 -6.40
CA SER A 6 3.38 -26.58 -6.02
C SER A 6 2.87 -26.06 -4.69
N GLU A 7 3.76 -25.92 -3.71
CA GLU A 7 3.39 -25.34 -2.41
C GLU A 7 2.64 -24.02 -2.64
N PRO A 8 1.56 -23.78 -1.89
CA PRO A 8 0.76 -22.58 -2.08
C PRO A 8 1.64 -21.34 -1.84
N ARG A 9 1.52 -20.37 -2.74
CA ARG A 9 2.25 -19.09 -2.65
C ARG A 9 1.83 -18.39 -1.34
N GLN A 10 2.77 -18.18 -0.43
CA GLN A 10 2.50 -17.56 0.86
C GLN A 10 2.50 -16.03 0.74
N LEU A 11 1.41 -15.40 1.13
CA LEU A 11 1.19 -13.96 1.08
C LEU A 11 0.86 -13.40 2.46
N LEU A 12 1.58 -12.36 2.86
CA LEU A 12 1.28 -11.57 4.03
C LEU A 12 0.59 -10.25 3.64
N ILE A 13 -0.50 -9.93 4.33
CA ILE A 13 -1.17 -8.62 4.23
C ILE A 13 -0.93 -7.87 5.53
N VAL A 14 -0.44 -6.62 5.45
CA VAL A 14 -0.29 -5.73 6.60
C VAL A 14 -1.18 -4.51 6.37
N GLU A 15 -2.31 -4.47 7.07
CA GLU A 15 -3.39 -3.51 6.83
C GLU A 15 -4.24 -3.32 8.09
N ASP A 16 -4.39 -2.10 8.59
CA ASP A 16 -5.16 -1.79 9.81
C ASP A 16 -6.69 -1.75 9.58
N ASP A 17 -7.14 -1.57 8.35
CA ASP A 17 -8.55 -1.73 7.98
C ASP A 17 -8.91 -3.22 7.86
N ASP A 18 -9.52 -3.76 8.91
CA ASP A 18 -9.91 -5.17 9.02
C ASP A 18 -10.88 -5.62 7.90
N ALA A 19 -11.80 -4.75 7.45
CA ALA A 19 -12.74 -5.07 6.37
C ALA A 19 -12.02 -5.19 5.03
N PHE A 20 -11.08 -4.29 4.76
CA PHE A 20 -10.27 -4.30 3.57
C PHE A 20 -9.27 -5.47 3.57
N ALA A 21 -8.59 -5.72 4.69
CA ALA A 21 -7.69 -6.87 4.85
C ALA A 21 -8.41 -8.21 4.59
N ARG A 22 -9.60 -8.41 5.16
CA ARG A 22 -10.43 -9.60 4.91
C ARG A 22 -10.85 -9.74 3.45
N THR A 23 -11.18 -8.64 2.79
CA THR A 23 -11.56 -8.65 1.38
C THR A 23 -10.40 -9.08 0.50
N LEU A 24 -9.20 -8.52 0.72
CA LEU A 24 -7.99 -8.92 0.02
C LEU A 24 -7.63 -10.38 0.31
N LYS A 25 -7.66 -10.80 1.59
CA LYS A 25 -7.37 -12.19 1.99
C LYS A 25 -8.22 -13.18 1.21
N ARG A 26 -9.55 -13.02 1.22
CA ARG A 26 -10.47 -13.89 0.47
C ARG A 26 -10.20 -13.89 -1.03
N SER A 27 -9.85 -12.74 -1.59
CA SER A 27 -9.59 -12.62 -3.03
C SER A 27 -8.32 -13.35 -3.44
N PHE A 28 -7.26 -13.29 -2.63
CA PHE A 28 -6.01 -14.00 -2.88
C PHE A 28 -6.11 -15.50 -2.57
N GLU A 29 -6.84 -15.91 -1.54
CA GLU A 29 -7.11 -17.32 -1.25
C GLU A 29 -7.80 -18.02 -2.43
N ARG A 30 -8.77 -17.36 -3.08
CA ARG A 30 -9.42 -17.86 -4.31
C ARG A 30 -8.45 -18.03 -5.48
N ARG A 31 -7.28 -17.39 -5.45
CA ARG A 31 -6.21 -17.48 -6.45
C ARG A 31 -5.11 -18.46 -6.06
N GLY A 32 -5.34 -19.24 -5.00
CA GLY A 32 -4.41 -20.28 -4.54
C GLY A 32 -3.23 -19.77 -3.71
N TYR A 33 -3.36 -18.59 -3.09
CA TYR A 33 -2.40 -18.14 -2.09
C TYR A 33 -2.80 -18.66 -0.69
N ALA A 34 -1.81 -19.02 0.11
CA ALA A 34 -1.96 -19.15 1.56
C ALA A 34 -1.74 -17.75 2.16
N VAL A 35 -2.77 -17.16 2.76
CA VAL A 35 -2.77 -15.75 3.15
C VAL A 35 -2.90 -15.59 4.65
N GLU A 36 -1.99 -14.83 5.25
CA GLU A 36 -2.12 -14.32 6.61
C GLU A 36 -2.24 -12.79 6.59
N ALA A 37 -2.94 -12.25 7.59
CA ALA A 37 -3.15 -10.81 7.73
C ALA A 37 -2.72 -10.34 9.12
N ALA A 38 -1.98 -9.24 9.16
CA ALA A 38 -1.59 -8.51 10.37
C ALA A 38 -2.19 -7.10 10.31
N HIS A 39 -2.64 -6.60 11.45
CA HIS A 39 -3.26 -5.26 11.56
C HIS A 39 -2.31 -4.23 12.19
N SER A 40 -1.14 -4.66 12.61
CA SER A 40 -0.09 -3.82 13.18
C SER A 40 1.31 -4.41 12.89
N PRO A 41 2.39 -3.61 13.05
CA PRO A 41 3.76 -4.13 12.96
C PRO A 41 4.03 -5.27 13.96
N GLU A 42 3.48 -5.19 15.18
CA GLU A 42 3.66 -6.20 16.22
C GLU A 42 2.99 -7.53 15.84
N GLU A 43 1.79 -7.49 15.26
CA GLU A 43 1.12 -8.69 14.74
C GLU A 43 1.90 -9.28 13.57
N MET A 44 2.44 -8.43 12.69
CA MET A 44 3.31 -8.87 11.60
C MET A 44 4.52 -9.64 12.14
N ASP A 45 5.22 -9.09 13.12
CA ASP A 45 6.42 -9.72 13.71
C ASP A 45 6.06 -11.06 14.36
N ALA A 46 4.93 -11.14 15.05
CA ALA A 46 4.44 -12.39 15.64
C ALA A 46 4.14 -13.46 14.57
N LEU A 47 3.50 -13.09 13.48
CA LEU A 47 3.22 -13.99 12.35
C LEU A 47 4.50 -14.48 11.68
N LEU A 48 5.49 -13.62 11.51
CA LEU A 48 6.77 -13.97 10.88
C LEU A 48 7.60 -14.98 11.70
N ALA A 49 7.25 -15.25 12.96
CA ALA A 49 7.89 -16.31 13.73
C ALA A 49 7.62 -17.71 13.14
N THR A 50 6.44 -17.93 12.56
CA THR A 50 5.99 -19.24 12.03
C THR A 50 5.61 -19.22 10.54
N PHE A 51 5.34 -18.07 9.98
CA PHE A 51 4.92 -17.89 8.58
C PHE A 51 6.07 -17.30 7.74
N ARG A 52 6.30 -17.85 6.56
CA ARG A 52 7.39 -17.44 5.65
C ARG A 52 6.84 -16.94 4.33
N PRO A 53 6.34 -15.70 4.25
CA PRO A 53 5.76 -15.18 3.02
C PRO A 53 6.82 -14.93 1.95
N GLY A 54 6.52 -15.33 0.71
CA GLY A 54 7.28 -14.90 -0.47
C GLY A 54 6.69 -13.65 -1.12
N TYR A 55 5.51 -13.24 -0.67
CA TYR A 55 4.75 -12.08 -1.16
C TYR A 55 4.23 -11.27 0.01
N ALA A 56 4.22 -9.95 -0.11
CA ALA A 56 3.62 -9.08 0.90
C ALA A 56 2.87 -7.89 0.26
N VAL A 57 1.73 -7.54 0.84
CA VAL A 57 1.00 -6.29 0.59
C VAL A 57 1.01 -5.49 1.87
N VAL A 58 1.49 -4.25 1.83
CA VAL A 58 1.67 -3.42 3.02
C VAL A 58 1.01 -2.07 2.81
N ASP A 59 0.10 -1.67 3.71
CA ASP A 59 -0.32 -0.27 3.79
C ASP A 59 0.74 0.57 4.51
N LEU A 60 0.95 1.78 4.04
CA LEU A 60 1.88 2.72 4.69
C LEU A 60 1.34 3.33 5.97
N LYS A 61 0.03 3.36 6.14
CA LYS A 61 -0.62 3.93 7.33
C LYS A 61 -1.26 2.81 8.15
N LEU A 62 -0.65 2.49 9.27
CA LEU A 62 -1.07 1.42 10.17
C LEU A 62 -1.41 1.99 11.55
N GLY A 63 -2.60 2.59 11.70
CA GLY A 63 -3.09 3.03 13.01
C GLY A 63 -2.20 4.00 13.80
N GLY A 64 -1.31 4.73 13.12
CA GLY A 64 -0.30 5.61 13.75
C GLY A 64 1.14 5.13 13.59
N ALA A 65 1.35 3.88 13.17
CA ALA A 65 2.66 3.35 12.79
C ALA A 65 2.93 3.53 11.28
N SER A 66 4.20 3.52 10.90
CA SER A 66 4.61 3.61 9.50
C SER A 66 4.81 2.23 8.87
N GLY A 67 4.06 1.93 7.82
CA GLY A 67 4.25 0.72 7.03
C GLY A 67 5.62 0.65 6.32
N LEU A 68 6.35 1.77 6.19
CA LEU A 68 7.72 1.76 5.66
C LEU A 68 8.66 0.92 6.53
N ALA A 69 8.48 0.95 7.87
CA ALA A 69 9.24 0.09 8.77
C ALA A 69 8.94 -1.40 8.53
N CYS A 70 7.68 -1.73 8.25
CA CYS A 70 7.29 -3.10 7.88
C CYS A 70 7.99 -3.55 6.58
N VAL A 71 8.03 -2.69 5.56
CA VAL A 71 8.74 -2.98 4.30
C VAL A 71 10.23 -3.27 4.56
N GLN A 72 10.87 -2.47 5.41
CA GLN A 72 12.28 -2.65 5.78
C GLN A 72 12.51 -3.98 6.51
N THR A 73 11.66 -4.32 7.48
CA THR A 73 11.72 -5.59 8.22
C THR A 73 11.54 -6.80 7.29
N LEU A 74 10.53 -6.76 6.41
CA LEU A 74 10.26 -7.83 5.45
C LEU A 74 11.41 -8.02 4.46
N ARG A 75 12.00 -6.94 3.98
CA ARG A 75 13.14 -7.00 3.06
C ARG A 75 14.40 -7.52 3.74
N ALA A 76 14.62 -7.19 5.01
CA ALA A 76 15.72 -7.73 5.79
C ALA A 76 15.56 -9.23 6.06
N LEU A 77 14.31 -9.69 6.23
CA LEU A 77 14.00 -11.11 6.44
C LEU A 77 14.25 -11.95 5.18
N ASP A 78 13.79 -11.48 4.03
CA ASP A 78 13.97 -12.14 2.73
C ASP A 78 14.18 -11.10 1.62
N PRO A 79 15.44 -10.96 1.12
CA PRO A 79 15.75 -10.05 0.02
C PRO A 79 15.04 -10.38 -1.29
N THR A 80 14.48 -11.58 -1.46
CA THR A 80 13.77 -12.01 -2.67
C THR A 80 12.26 -11.79 -2.58
N MET A 81 11.74 -11.47 -1.40
CA MET A 81 10.31 -11.23 -1.17
C MET A 81 9.75 -10.16 -2.08
N LYS A 82 8.60 -10.43 -2.67
CA LYS A 82 7.90 -9.49 -3.55
C LYS A 82 6.94 -8.63 -2.74
N ILE A 83 7.39 -7.43 -2.39
CA ILE A 83 6.64 -6.49 -1.55
C ILE A 83 5.97 -5.44 -2.42
N VAL A 84 4.64 -5.34 -2.33
CA VAL A 84 3.83 -4.28 -2.95
C VAL A 84 3.25 -3.40 -1.85
N VAL A 85 3.47 -2.10 -1.98
CA VAL A 85 2.86 -1.11 -1.10
C VAL A 85 1.55 -0.65 -1.69
N LEU A 86 0.47 -0.69 -0.89
CA LEU A 86 -0.87 -0.31 -1.29
C LEU A 86 -1.42 0.71 -0.28
N THR A 87 -1.60 1.98 -0.69
CA THR A 87 -1.98 3.03 0.25
C THR A 87 -2.95 4.05 -0.32
N GLY A 88 -3.84 4.57 0.54
CA GLY A 88 -4.70 5.71 0.23
C GLY A 88 -3.97 7.06 0.21
N PHE A 89 -2.73 7.10 0.68
CA PHE A 89 -1.92 8.31 0.83
C PHE A 89 -0.73 8.29 -0.15
N ALA A 90 -1.06 8.31 -1.46
CA ALA A 90 -0.06 8.30 -2.51
C ALA A 90 0.61 9.67 -2.64
N SER A 91 1.85 9.81 -2.16
CA SER A 91 2.73 10.91 -2.55
C SER A 91 3.95 10.36 -3.31
N ILE A 92 4.50 11.14 -4.21
CA ILE A 92 5.71 10.77 -4.96
C ILE A 92 6.86 10.49 -3.97
N ALA A 93 6.99 11.30 -2.92
CA ALA A 93 8.05 11.16 -1.93
C ALA A 93 7.94 9.82 -1.17
N THR A 94 6.74 9.44 -0.72
CA THR A 94 6.51 8.15 -0.04
C THR A 94 6.66 6.96 -0.97
N ALA A 95 6.29 7.10 -2.24
CA ALA A 95 6.51 6.06 -3.25
C ALA A 95 8.01 5.81 -3.47
N VAL A 96 8.79 6.88 -3.65
CA VAL A 96 10.24 6.78 -3.82
C VAL A 96 10.90 6.15 -2.59
N GLU A 97 10.49 6.53 -1.39
CA GLU A 97 11.05 5.98 -0.16
C GLU A 97 10.70 4.49 0.01
N ALA A 98 9.46 4.09 -0.27
CA ALA A 98 9.05 2.70 -0.25
C ALA A 98 9.91 1.83 -1.21
N ILE A 99 10.15 2.31 -2.42
CA ILE A 99 10.98 1.61 -3.41
C ILE A 99 12.43 1.51 -2.94
N LYS A 100 13.02 2.59 -2.38
CA LYS A 100 14.38 2.56 -1.82
C LYS A 100 14.52 1.55 -0.68
N LEU A 101 13.49 1.38 0.14
CA LEU A 101 13.46 0.41 1.23
C LEU A 101 13.21 -1.03 0.75
N GLY A 102 12.98 -1.23 -0.54
CA GLY A 102 12.88 -2.53 -1.17
C GLY A 102 11.49 -2.98 -1.55
N ALA A 103 10.48 -2.11 -1.52
CA ALA A 103 9.20 -2.40 -2.15
C ALA A 103 9.40 -2.58 -3.66
N ARG A 104 8.79 -3.62 -4.22
CA ARG A 104 8.87 -3.89 -5.66
C ARG A 104 7.99 -2.93 -6.45
N HIS A 105 6.85 -2.58 -5.88
CA HIS A 105 5.90 -1.68 -6.52
C HIS A 105 5.07 -0.93 -5.50
N TYR A 106 4.48 0.17 -5.95
CA TYR A 106 3.66 1.07 -5.17
C TYR A 106 2.35 1.31 -5.91
N LEU A 107 1.22 1.06 -5.27
CA LEU A 107 -0.11 1.24 -5.83
C LEU A 107 -0.95 2.17 -4.95
N ALA A 108 -1.72 3.05 -5.59
CA ALA A 108 -2.68 3.88 -4.90
C ALA A 108 -4.00 3.13 -4.71
N LYS A 109 -4.59 3.20 -3.52
CA LYS A 109 -5.97 2.75 -3.29
C LYS A 109 -6.95 3.70 -4.00
N PRO A 110 -8.01 3.22 -4.64
CA PRO A 110 -8.43 1.83 -4.76
C PRO A 110 -7.66 1.07 -5.85
N SER A 111 -7.12 -0.10 -5.51
CA SER A 111 -6.54 -1.05 -6.46
C SER A 111 -7.20 -2.41 -6.28
N ASN A 112 -7.39 -3.12 -7.37
CA ASN A 112 -7.94 -4.46 -7.33
C ASN A 112 -6.85 -5.52 -7.18
N THR A 113 -7.25 -6.75 -6.92
CA THR A 113 -6.34 -7.89 -6.73
C THR A 113 -5.54 -8.20 -7.99
N ASP A 114 -6.09 -7.96 -9.20
CA ASP A 114 -5.38 -8.15 -10.47
C ASP A 114 -4.22 -7.19 -10.61
N ASP A 115 -4.40 -5.92 -10.22
CA ASP A 115 -3.34 -4.91 -10.27
C ASP A 115 -2.21 -5.25 -9.30
N ILE A 116 -2.55 -5.75 -8.10
CA ILE A 116 -1.57 -6.17 -7.10
C ILE A 116 -0.80 -7.40 -7.60
N GLU A 117 -1.49 -8.39 -8.17
CA GLU A 117 -0.83 -9.60 -8.68
C GLU A 117 0.09 -9.29 -9.87
N LYS A 118 -0.31 -8.41 -10.78
CA LYS A 118 0.55 -7.90 -11.84
C LYS A 118 1.78 -7.18 -11.28
N ALA A 119 1.61 -6.41 -10.20
CA ALA A 119 2.71 -5.71 -9.55
C ALA A 119 3.75 -6.66 -8.94
N PHE A 120 3.34 -7.84 -8.46
CA PHE A 120 4.28 -8.89 -8.03
C PHE A 120 5.11 -9.45 -9.19
N GLY A 121 4.55 -9.49 -10.41
CA GLY A 121 5.20 -10.01 -11.61
C GLY A 121 6.15 -9.03 -12.30
N LYS A 122 6.04 -7.72 -12.04
CA LYS A 122 6.91 -6.72 -12.67
C LYS A 122 8.34 -6.89 -12.20
N THR A 123 9.26 -6.98 -13.16
CA THR A 123 10.71 -7.04 -12.90
C THR A 123 11.27 -5.63 -12.77
N GLU A 124 12.28 -5.42 -11.95
CA GLU A 124 13.01 -4.14 -11.93
C GLU A 124 13.53 -3.81 -13.33
N GLY A 125 13.22 -2.59 -13.82
CA GLY A 125 13.71 -2.13 -15.11
C GLY A 125 12.82 -2.46 -16.31
N ASP A 126 11.55 -2.83 -16.10
CA ASP A 126 10.59 -2.89 -17.20
C ASP A 126 10.38 -1.47 -17.75
N THR A 127 11.02 -1.19 -18.90
CA THR A 127 10.93 0.08 -19.62
C THR A 127 9.54 0.30 -20.24
N ASP A 128 8.68 -0.70 -20.25
CA ASP A 128 7.24 -0.62 -20.56
C ASP A 128 6.43 -0.21 -19.30
N VAL A 129 6.98 0.69 -18.49
CA VAL A 129 6.12 1.50 -17.67
C VAL A 129 5.28 2.29 -18.67
N GLU A 130 4.07 1.83 -18.96
CA GLU A 130 3.01 2.77 -19.25
C GLU A 130 3.08 3.75 -18.08
N LEU A 131 3.75 4.87 -18.35
CA LEU A 131 3.44 6.10 -17.66
C LEU A 131 1.96 6.21 -17.84
N GLY A 132 1.21 5.67 -16.88
CA GLY A 132 -0.23 5.74 -16.86
C GLY A 132 -0.55 7.21 -16.89
N THR A 133 -0.59 7.75 -18.07
CA THR A 133 -1.22 8.99 -18.44
C THR A 133 -2.73 8.75 -18.30
N ARG A 134 -3.15 8.44 -17.06
CA ARG A 134 -4.40 9.06 -16.65
C ARG A 134 -4.06 10.53 -16.68
N PRO A 135 -4.66 11.30 -17.61
CA PRO A 135 -4.39 12.71 -17.67
C PRO A 135 -4.58 13.22 -16.24
N SER A 136 -3.52 13.76 -15.66
CA SER A 136 -3.58 14.36 -14.33
C SER A 136 -4.52 15.54 -14.48
N THR A 137 -5.80 15.29 -14.24
CA THR A 137 -6.79 16.37 -14.25
C THR A 137 -6.36 17.33 -13.14
N ILE A 138 -6.65 18.62 -13.35
CA ILE A 138 -6.42 19.67 -12.32
C ILE A 138 -6.91 19.19 -10.93
N LYS A 139 -7.98 18.39 -10.88
CA LYS A 139 -8.49 17.73 -9.67
C LYS A 139 -7.54 16.70 -9.06
N THR A 140 -6.74 16.00 -9.85
CA THR A 140 -5.76 15.03 -9.35
C THR A 140 -4.57 15.74 -8.74
N LEU A 141 -4.03 16.76 -9.40
CA LEU A 141 -2.94 17.60 -8.88
C LEU A 141 -3.35 18.37 -7.62
N GLU A 142 -4.57 18.91 -7.58
CA GLU A 142 -5.12 19.54 -6.38
C GLU A 142 -5.20 18.54 -5.20
N TRP A 143 -5.61 17.31 -5.48
CA TRP A 143 -5.70 16.27 -4.47
C TRP A 143 -4.33 15.83 -3.94
N GLU A 144 -3.36 15.64 -4.81
CA GLU A 144 -1.97 15.34 -4.43
C GLU A 144 -1.39 16.43 -3.53
N ARG A 145 -1.62 17.69 -3.87
CA ARG A 145 -1.21 18.82 -3.03
C ARG A 145 -1.89 18.83 -1.66
N ILE A 146 -3.17 18.49 -1.60
CA ILE A 146 -3.91 18.37 -0.34
C ILE A 146 -3.29 17.25 0.54
N GLN A 147 -3.02 16.09 -0.05
CA GLN A 147 -2.45 14.96 0.67
C GLN A 147 -1.04 15.27 1.19
N GLN A 148 -0.18 15.84 0.35
CA GLN A 148 1.16 16.24 0.78
C GLN A 148 1.11 17.24 1.92
N THR A 149 0.27 18.26 1.82
CA THR A 149 0.16 19.29 2.86
C THR A 149 -0.42 18.73 4.16
N LEU A 150 -1.33 17.75 4.10
CA LEU A 150 -1.83 17.05 5.29
C LEU A 150 -0.73 16.22 5.97
N ALA A 151 0.08 15.50 5.21
CA ALA A 151 1.21 14.75 5.74
C ALA A 151 2.22 15.69 6.43
N ASP A 152 2.57 16.80 5.76
CA ASP A 152 3.50 17.82 6.28
C ASP A 152 2.95 18.59 7.51
N ALA A 153 1.65 18.50 7.75
CA ALA A 153 0.96 19.11 8.90
C ALA A 153 0.57 18.07 9.96
N ASP A 154 1.19 16.89 9.98
CA ASP A 154 0.86 15.79 10.91
C ASP A 154 -0.63 15.48 10.97
N PHE A 155 -1.31 15.53 9.82
CA PHE A 155 -2.76 15.35 9.65
C PHE A 155 -3.64 16.37 10.42
N ASN A 156 -3.06 17.48 10.83
CA ASN A 156 -3.80 18.58 11.41
C ASN A 156 -4.56 19.33 10.31
N ILE A 157 -5.88 19.09 10.22
CA ILE A 157 -6.74 19.67 9.17
C ILE A 157 -6.74 21.21 9.22
N SER A 158 -6.66 21.82 10.40
CA SER A 158 -6.65 23.28 10.53
C SER A 158 -5.35 23.88 9.99
N GLU A 159 -4.22 23.27 10.32
CA GLU A 159 -2.90 23.69 9.84
C GLU A 159 -2.75 23.44 8.33
N ALA A 160 -3.17 22.28 7.85
CA ALA A 160 -3.15 21.95 6.42
C ALA A 160 -4.02 22.92 5.60
N ALA A 161 -5.22 23.26 6.09
CA ALA A 161 -6.11 24.24 5.44
C ALA A 161 -5.45 25.62 5.37
N ARG A 162 -4.78 26.03 6.44
CA ARG A 162 -4.02 27.30 6.50
C ARG A 162 -2.90 27.32 5.45
N ARG A 163 -2.11 26.26 5.35
CA ARG A 163 -1.01 26.12 4.37
C ARG A 163 -1.52 26.06 2.92
N LEU A 164 -2.69 25.46 2.71
CA LEU A 164 -3.35 25.40 1.39
C LEU A 164 -4.06 26.69 0.99
N GLY A 165 -4.22 27.65 1.92
CA GLY A 165 -4.96 28.88 1.66
C GLY A 165 -6.47 28.66 1.46
N ILE A 166 -7.03 27.59 2.04
CA ILE A 166 -8.47 27.26 1.95
C ILE A 166 -9.10 27.17 3.35
N HIS A 167 -10.42 27.36 3.41
CA HIS A 167 -11.12 27.29 4.67
C HIS A 167 -11.16 25.84 5.20
N ARG A 168 -11.00 25.65 6.54
CA ARG A 168 -11.02 24.32 7.19
C ARG A 168 -12.22 23.47 6.79
N ARG A 169 -13.42 24.06 6.73
CA ARG A 169 -14.66 23.37 6.31
C ARG A 169 -14.57 22.85 4.87
N THR A 170 -13.92 23.59 3.99
CA THR A 170 -13.73 23.21 2.59
C THR A 170 -12.81 21.99 2.48
N LEU A 171 -11.70 21.99 3.25
CA LEU A 171 -10.79 20.86 3.30
C LEU A 171 -11.48 19.61 3.87
N ALA A 172 -12.16 19.75 5.02
CA ALA A 172 -12.89 18.65 5.65
C ALA A 172 -13.92 18.02 4.69
N ARG A 173 -14.70 18.85 3.98
CA ARG A 173 -15.68 18.36 2.98
C ARG A 173 -15.03 17.64 1.80
N LYS A 174 -13.87 18.11 1.33
CA LYS A 174 -13.12 17.45 0.24
C LYS A 174 -12.59 16.07 0.69
N LEU A 175 -12.13 15.97 1.94
CA LEU A 175 -11.67 14.72 2.53
C LEU A 175 -12.80 13.70 2.67
N LEU A 176 -13.95 14.12 3.23
CA LEU A 176 -15.13 13.29 3.39
C LEU A 176 -15.68 12.77 2.05
N LYS A 177 -15.72 13.61 1.01
CA LYS A 177 -16.28 13.26 -0.30
C LYS A 177 -15.50 12.16 -1.03
N ARG A 178 -14.25 11.89 -0.67
CA ARG A 178 -13.43 10.81 -1.24
C ARG A 178 -13.35 9.55 -0.39
N GLN A 179 -13.76 9.62 0.88
CA GLN A 179 -13.89 8.42 1.73
C GLN A 179 -15.18 7.63 1.46
N VAL A 180 -16.14 8.20 0.73
CA VAL A 180 -17.48 7.63 0.48
C VAL A 180 -17.63 7.09 -0.96
N LYS A 181 -16.54 6.77 -1.65
CA LYS A 181 -16.62 6.08 -2.96
C LYS A 181 -15.76 4.85 -2.97
#